data_b45633deba88f6a3e2eb3a8cb929b0b2
#
_entry.id   b45633deba88f6a3e2eb3a8cb929b0b2
#
_cell.length_a   1.000
_cell.length_b   1.000
_cell.length_c   1.000
_cell.angle_alpha   90.00
_cell.angle_beta   90.00
_cell.angle_gamma   90.00
#
_symmetry.space_group_name_H-M   'P 1'
#
loop_
_entity.id
_entity.type
_entity.pdbx_description
1 polymer ?
#
loop_
_entity_poly.entity_id
_entity_poly.type
_entity_poly.pdbx_seq_one_letter_code
_entity_poly.pdbx_strand_id
1 'polypeptide(L)'
;VTSELDFLDHLARESARFAEAIAAAPPGAPVPSCPGWNADDLLWHLGEVQWFWGTVVRERVTGDQAEAHKPPRPGDRAGLAAFYDRASHGLAGILAAASPDTPAWTWSEDQTVGFIRRRQAHEALIHRVDAELTAGRRTPMDPGLSADGVDEALRVMYGGAPPWGSFTPTGAGTLRLRASDTGDTWLITTGRFTGTDPGDGTSYDEPDVRAAATDPGHPAAAEVVGTAADLDCWLWHRPEYTPVTTSGDPEVLARFQAAIAPGIN
;
A
#
# COMPACT_ATOMS: atom_id res chain seq x y z
N VAL A 1 1.78 -0.57 -25.36
CA VAL A 1 2.99 -0.05 -24.67
C VAL A 1 2.48 0.71 -23.47
N THR A 2 2.32 0.05 -22.34
CA THR A 2 2.12 0.73 -21.05
C THR A 2 3.33 1.63 -20.83
N SER A 3 3.12 2.95 -20.75
CA SER A 3 4.15 3.90 -20.33
C SER A 3 4.65 3.42 -18.96
N GLU A 4 5.95 3.28 -18.82
CA GLU A 4 6.56 2.99 -17.52
C GLU A 4 6.12 4.08 -16.54
N LEU A 5 5.57 3.69 -15.38
CA LEU A 5 5.06 4.65 -14.40
C LEU A 5 6.23 5.46 -13.81
N ASP A 6 6.11 6.76 -13.84
CA ASP A 6 7.03 7.65 -13.12
C ASP A 6 6.59 7.77 -11.66
N PHE A 7 7.06 6.83 -10.83
CA PHE A 7 6.74 6.82 -9.40
C PHE A 7 7.21 8.06 -8.65
N LEU A 8 8.26 8.76 -9.13
CA LEU A 8 8.70 10.01 -8.51
C LEU A 8 7.72 11.15 -8.78
N ASP A 9 7.20 11.26 -10.00
CA ASP A 9 6.16 12.23 -10.34
C ASP A 9 4.88 11.95 -9.57
N HIS A 10 4.46 10.66 -9.50
CA HIS A 10 3.31 10.25 -8.70
C HIS A 10 3.49 10.57 -7.21
N LEU A 11 4.62 10.22 -6.61
CA LEU A 11 4.93 10.55 -5.22
C LEU A 11 4.80 12.06 -4.96
N ALA A 12 5.41 12.88 -5.80
CA ALA A 12 5.37 14.33 -5.64
C ALA A 12 3.94 14.88 -5.74
N ARG A 13 3.17 14.45 -6.75
CA ARG A 13 1.77 14.88 -6.96
C ARG A 13 0.86 14.45 -5.83
N GLU A 14 0.90 13.17 -5.44
CA GLU A 14 0.01 12.64 -4.42
C GLU A 14 0.36 13.20 -3.03
N SER A 15 1.65 13.42 -2.74
CA SER A 15 2.09 14.10 -1.51
C SER A 15 1.60 15.56 -1.44
N ALA A 16 1.65 16.30 -2.56
CA ALA A 16 1.13 17.67 -2.61
C ALA A 16 -0.39 17.71 -2.40
N ARG A 17 -1.14 16.80 -3.05
CA ARG A 17 -2.59 16.67 -2.89
C ARG A 17 -2.98 16.24 -1.48
N PHE A 18 -2.19 15.37 -0.85
CA PHE A 18 -2.34 15.03 0.57
C PHE A 18 -2.23 16.26 1.45
N ALA A 19 -1.15 17.05 1.27
CA ALA A 19 -0.94 18.27 2.05
C ALA A 19 -2.12 19.25 1.93
N GLU A 20 -2.63 19.43 0.71
CA GLU A 20 -3.80 20.29 0.45
C GLU A 20 -5.08 19.74 1.10
N ALA A 21 -5.30 18.42 1.01
CA ALA A 21 -6.47 17.78 1.58
C ALA A 21 -6.48 17.85 3.10
N ILE A 22 -5.36 17.47 3.71
CA ILE A 22 -5.24 17.44 5.17
C ILE A 22 -5.28 18.86 5.77
N ALA A 23 -4.78 19.88 5.07
CA ALA A 23 -4.89 21.27 5.50
C ALA A 23 -6.34 21.78 5.51
N ALA A 24 -7.19 21.26 4.63
CA ALA A 24 -8.61 21.58 4.57
C ALA A 24 -9.45 20.83 5.63
N ALA A 25 -8.95 19.73 6.17
CA ALA A 25 -9.63 18.96 7.20
C ALA A 25 -9.61 19.71 8.55
N PRO A 26 -10.73 19.72 9.30
CA PRO A 26 -10.75 20.29 10.64
C PRO A 26 -9.73 19.58 11.55
N PRO A 27 -9.02 20.33 12.42
CA PRO A 27 -8.18 19.72 13.45
C PRO A 27 -8.98 18.72 14.29
N GLY A 28 -8.43 17.53 14.52
CA GLY A 28 -9.11 16.49 15.29
C GLY A 28 -10.27 15.78 14.57
N ALA A 29 -10.53 16.09 13.28
CA ALA A 29 -11.52 15.34 12.50
C ALA A 29 -11.11 13.85 12.41
N PRO A 30 -12.03 12.89 12.65
CA PRO A 30 -11.72 11.48 12.55
C PRO A 30 -11.38 11.09 11.11
N VAL A 31 -10.44 10.18 10.94
CA VAL A 31 -10.10 9.60 9.62
C VAL A 31 -11.02 8.39 9.40
N PRO A 32 -11.97 8.44 8.44
CA PRO A 32 -12.98 7.39 8.28
C PRO A 32 -12.40 6.00 8.01
N SER A 33 -11.28 5.94 7.29
CA SER A 33 -10.59 4.73 6.86
C SER A 33 -9.57 4.19 7.87
N CYS A 34 -9.19 4.99 8.89
CA CYS A 34 -8.20 4.62 9.90
C CYS A 34 -8.81 4.75 11.29
N PRO A 35 -9.52 3.71 11.81
CA PRO A 35 -10.18 3.78 13.10
C PRO A 35 -9.24 4.19 14.24
N GLY A 36 -9.65 5.19 15.02
CA GLY A 36 -8.87 5.72 16.14
C GLY A 36 -7.90 6.85 15.76
N TRP A 37 -7.74 7.16 14.47
CA TRP A 37 -6.93 8.27 14.02
C TRP A 37 -7.77 9.53 13.79
N ASN A 38 -7.12 10.65 13.99
CA ASN A 38 -7.61 11.97 13.58
C ASN A 38 -6.69 12.57 12.49
N ALA A 39 -7.08 13.72 11.95
CA ALA A 39 -6.33 14.41 10.91
C ALA A 39 -4.86 14.72 11.27
N ASP A 40 -4.56 14.95 12.55
CA ASP A 40 -3.19 15.21 13.01
C ASP A 40 -2.37 13.92 13.12
N ASP A 41 -3.02 12.79 13.41
CA ASP A 41 -2.37 11.47 13.40
C ASP A 41 -2.01 11.06 11.97
N LEU A 42 -2.92 11.28 11.02
CA LEU A 42 -2.67 11.00 9.61
C LEU A 42 -1.56 11.88 9.04
N LEU A 43 -1.53 13.18 9.38
CA LEU A 43 -0.48 14.10 8.97
C LEU A 43 0.89 13.70 9.53
N TRP A 44 0.92 13.28 10.80
CA TRP A 44 2.12 12.76 11.44
C TRP A 44 2.60 11.48 10.74
N HIS A 45 1.70 10.52 10.56
CA HIS A 45 2.02 9.21 9.99
C HIS A 45 2.70 9.33 8.62
N LEU A 46 2.08 10.00 7.65
CA LEU A 46 2.71 10.11 6.32
C LEU A 46 4.03 10.89 6.39
N GLY A 47 4.12 11.90 7.26
CA GLY A 47 5.37 12.63 7.49
C GLY A 47 6.48 11.75 8.05
N GLU A 48 6.19 10.92 9.05
CA GLU A 48 7.19 10.03 9.66
C GLU A 48 7.61 8.90 8.71
N VAL A 49 6.67 8.34 7.93
CA VAL A 49 6.97 7.32 6.92
C VAL A 49 7.90 7.87 5.84
N GLN A 50 7.63 9.06 5.33
CA GLN A 50 8.48 9.70 4.33
C GLN A 50 9.84 10.10 4.91
N TRP A 51 9.88 10.56 6.16
CA TRP A 51 11.14 10.81 6.87
C TRP A 51 11.96 9.52 7.04
N PHE A 52 11.31 8.43 7.46
CA PHE A 52 11.93 7.12 7.67
C PHE A 52 12.63 6.64 6.39
N TRP A 53 11.91 6.56 5.27
CA TRP A 53 12.49 6.09 4.02
C TRP A 53 13.57 7.04 3.48
N GLY A 54 13.39 8.34 3.66
CA GLY A 54 14.44 9.32 3.35
C GLY A 54 15.72 9.08 4.16
N THR A 55 15.60 8.71 5.43
CA THR A 55 16.72 8.38 6.31
C THR A 55 17.40 7.08 5.89
N VAL A 56 16.63 6.02 5.63
CA VAL A 56 17.15 4.74 5.13
C VAL A 56 18.03 4.92 3.90
N VAL A 57 17.56 5.66 2.91
CA VAL A 57 18.30 5.86 1.65
C VAL A 57 19.50 6.79 1.84
N ARG A 58 19.32 7.93 2.52
CA ARG A 58 20.36 8.95 2.72
C ARG A 58 21.53 8.43 3.53
N GLU A 59 21.24 7.73 4.63
CA GLU A 59 22.23 7.28 5.60
C GLU A 59 22.69 5.84 5.36
N ARG A 60 22.02 5.13 4.41
CA ARG A 60 22.31 3.72 4.08
C ARG A 60 22.22 2.81 5.29
N VAL A 61 21.19 2.98 6.08
CA VAL A 61 20.92 2.25 7.33
C VAL A 61 19.77 1.27 7.17
N THR A 62 19.66 0.33 8.11
CA THR A 62 18.50 -0.57 8.22
C THR A 62 17.28 0.16 8.82
N GLY A 63 16.10 -0.47 8.75
CA GLY A 63 14.89 0.08 9.34
C GLY A 63 15.03 0.34 10.84
N ASP A 64 15.56 -0.62 11.59
CA ASP A 64 15.77 -0.46 13.05
C ASP A 64 16.68 0.71 13.38
N GLN A 65 17.74 0.91 12.58
CA GLN A 65 18.67 2.02 12.76
C GLN A 65 18.00 3.36 12.42
N ALA A 66 17.17 3.42 11.37
CA ALA A 66 16.40 4.61 11.04
C ALA A 66 15.40 4.95 12.16
N GLU A 67 14.63 3.95 12.64
CA GLU A 67 13.65 4.13 13.70
C GLU A 67 14.28 4.61 15.02
N ALA A 68 15.50 4.14 15.36
CA ALA A 68 16.24 4.61 16.53
C ALA A 68 16.57 6.12 16.51
N HIS A 69 16.54 6.75 15.33
CA HIS A 69 16.79 8.20 15.16
C HIS A 69 15.51 9.01 14.90
N LYS A 70 14.34 8.38 15.04
CA LYS A 70 13.04 9.03 14.79
C LYS A 70 12.88 10.28 15.64
N PRO A 71 12.58 11.44 15.04
CA PRO A 71 12.35 12.66 15.79
C PRO A 71 11.04 12.58 16.59
N PRO A 72 10.94 13.31 17.71
CA PRO A 72 9.71 13.36 18.47
C PRO A 72 8.60 14.01 17.67
N ARG A 73 7.37 13.52 17.84
CA ARG A 73 6.18 14.10 17.22
C ARG A 73 6.00 15.55 17.69
N PRO A 74 5.83 16.52 16.77
CA PRO A 74 5.47 17.89 17.11
C PRO A 74 4.15 17.99 17.88
N GLY A 75 4.10 18.90 18.83
CA GLY A 75 2.95 19.03 19.73
C GLY A 75 1.76 19.82 19.16
N ASP A 76 1.91 20.48 18.02
CA ASP A 76 0.87 21.25 17.38
C ASP A 76 0.81 21.05 15.86
N ARG A 77 -0.31 21.44 15.27
CA ARG A 77 -0.58 21.26 13.84
C ARG A 77 0.42 21.99 12.94
N ALA A 78 0.89 23.16 13.34
CA ALA A 78 1.86 23.91 12.55
C ALA A 78 3.21 23.19 12.52
N GLY A 79 3.64 22.63 13.64
CA GLY A 79 4.84 21.79 13.73
C GLY A 79 4.71 20.50 12.93
N LEU A 80 3.54 19.83 12.96
CA LEU A 80 3.26 18.66 12.15
C LEU A 80 3.32 18.96 10.65
N ALA A 81 2.69 20.05 10.21
CA ALA A 81 2.71 20.48 8.81
C ALA A 81 4.13 20.81 8.35
N ALA A 82 4.90 21.54 9.16
CA ALA A 82 6.28 21.87 8.85
C ALA A 82 7.20 20.62 8.84
N PHE A 83 6.93 19.64 9.69
CA PHE A 83 7.64 18.35 9.67
C PHE A 83 7.34 17.58 8.40
N TYR A 84 6.06 17.42 8.06
CA TYR A 84 5.62 16.76 6.82
C TYR A 84 6.26 17.39 5.58
N ASP A 85 6.19 18.71 5.48
CA ASP A 85 6.74 19.44 4.34
C ASP A 85 8.24 19.14 4.14
N ARG A 86 9.03 19.19 5.21
CA ARG A 86 10.47 18.86 5.15
C ARG A 86 10.72 17.39 4.80
N ALA A 87 9.93 16.47 5.37
CA ALA A 87 10.08 15.04 5.13
C ALA A 87 9.74 14.69 3.67
N SER A 88 8.63 15.22 3.16
CA SER A 88 8.15 14.98 1.80
C SER A 88 9.13 15.51 0.74
N HIS A 89 9.53 16.76 0.84
CA HIS A 89 10.52 17.34 -0.07
C HIS A 89 11.90 16.66 0.05
N GLY A 90 12.28 16.31 1.29
CA GLY A 90 13.53 15.59 1.55
C GLY A 90 13.55 14.22 0.88
N LEU A 91 12.50 13.43 1.05
CA LEU A 91 12.36 12.11 0.42
C LEU A 91 12.40 12.23 -1.11
N ALA A 92 11.58 13.09 -1.68
CA ALA A 92 11.53 13.28 -3.14
C ALA A 92 12.91 13.65 -3.72
N GLY A 93 13.63 14.56 -3.08
CA GLY A 93 14.99 14.94 -3.50
C GLY A 93 16.00 13.81 -3.38
N ILE A 94 15.97 13.04 -2.29
CA ILE A 94 16.86 11.89 -2.07
C ILE A 94 16.61 10.81 -3.12
N LEU A 95 15.35 10.45 -3.34
CA LEU A 95 14.97 9.43 -4.31
C LEU A 95 15.29 9.86 -5.75
N ALA A 96 15.12 11.13 -6.10
CA ALA A 96 15.46 11.65 -7.42
C ALA A 96 16.97 11.61 -7.69
N ALA A 97 17.79 11.81 -6.66
CA ALA A 97 19.26 11.83 -6.79
C ALA A 97 19.90 10.41 -6.87
N ALA A 98 19.18 9.35 -6.44
CA ALA A 98 19.68 7.98 -6.47
C ALA A 98 19.18 7.25 -7.73
N SER A 99 19.97 6.32 -8.29
CA SER A 99 19.45 5.40 -9.32
C SER A 99 18.40 4.43 -8.71
N PRO A 100 17.36 4.02 -9.45
CA PRO A 100 16.42 3.01 -8.96
C PRO A 100 17.10 1.68 -8.57
N ASP A 101 18.18 1.30 -9.24
CA ASP A 101 18.94 0.07 -8.95
C ASP A 101 19.89 0.23 -7.75
N THR A 102 19.94 1.40 -7.11
CA THR A 102 20.80 1.61 -5.94
C THR A 102 20.34 0.70 -4.81
N PRO A 103 21.23 -0.14 -4.23
CA PRO A 103 20.87 -0.95 -3.07
C PRO A 103 20.44 -0.09 -1.87
N ALA A 104 19.31 -0.45 -1.28
CA ALA A 104 18.78 0.16 -0.07
C ALA A 104 18.06 -0.92 0.74
N TRP A 105 18.14 -0.83 2.06
CA TRP A 105 17.37 -1.73 2.91
C TRP A 105 15.88 -1.56 2.69
N THR A 106 15.18 -2.67 2.58
CA THR A 106 13.73 -2.75 2.66
C THR A 106 13.34 -4.02 3.42
N TRP A 107 12.09 -4.11 3.86
CA TRP A 107 11.52 -5.33 4.45
C TRP A 107 11.07 -6.35 3.38
N SER A 108 11.11 -5.97 2.09
CA SER A 108 10.79 -6.82 0.94
C SER A 108 12.03 -7.57 0.43
N GLU A 109 11.82 -8.53 -0.47
CA GLU A 109 12.91 -9.18 -1.20
C GLU A 109 13.63 -8.20 -2.16
N ASP A 110 12.93 -7.19 -2.65
CA ASP A 110 13.50 -6.12 -3.48
C ASP A 110 14.18 -5.06 -2.61
N GLN A 111 15.49 -5.15 -2.48
CA GLN A 111 16.34 -4.28 -1.67
C GLN A 111 16.90 -3.11 -2.51
N THR A 112 16.01 -2.32 -3.13
CA THR A 112 16.40 -1.22 -4.03
C THR A 112 15.67 0.10 -3.74
N VAL A 113 16.27 1.20 -4.19
CA VAL A 113 15.61 2.51 -4.22
C VAL A 113 14.39 2.48 -5.14
N GLY A 114 14.38 1.66 -6.18
CA GLY A 114 13.24 1.47 -7.07
C GLY A 114 12.01 0.98 -6.34
N PHE A 115 12.17 -0.03 -5.46
CA PHE A 115 11.10 -0.49 -4.58
C PHE A 115 10.58 0.65 -3.69
N ILE A 116 11.47 1.42 -3.06
CA ILE A 116 11.08 2.52 -2.18
C ILE A 116 10.29 3.59 -2.95
N ARG A 117 10.69 3.92 -4.20
CA ARG A 117 9.95 4.86 -5.06
C ARG A 117 8.52 4.39 -5.29
N ARG A 118 8.35 3.11 -5.68
CA ARG A 118 7.04 2.48 -5.91
C ARG A 118 6.20 2.51 -4.63
N ARG A 119 6.74 1.96 -3.53
CA ARG A 119 6.03 1.87 -2.24
C ARG A 119 5.58 3.25 -1.74
N GLN A 120 6.44 4.28 -1.87
CA GLN A 120 6.13 5.61 -1.39
C GLN A 120 5.13 6.37 -2.29
N ALA A 121 5.07 6.06 -3.57
CA ALA A 121 4.02 6.58 -4.45
C ALA A 121 2.64 6.03 -4.06
N HIS A 122 2.54 4.73 -3.75
CA HIS A 122 1.29 4.12 -3.26
C HIS A 122 0.93 4.58 -1.86
N GLU A 123 1.90 4.71 -0.96
CA GLU A 123 1.70 5.27 0.37
C GLU A 123 1.07 6.67 0.31
N ALA A 124 1.67 7.53 -0.51
CA ALA A 124 1.16 8.88 -0.72
C ALA A 124 -0.25 8.88 -1.35
N LEU A 125 -0.51 8.00 -2.34
CA LEU A 125 -1.81 7.87 -2.99
C LEU A 125 -2.91 7.49 -2.00
N ILE A 126 -2.71 6.42 -1.23
CA ILE A 126 -3.74 5.90 -0.32
C ILE A 126 -4.00 6.90 0.82
N HIS A 127 -2.96 7.48 1.40
CA HIS A 127 -3.14 8.47 2.46
C HIS A 127 -3.67 9.83 1.95
N ARG A 128 -3.45 10.18 0.68
CA ARG A 128 -4.17 11.29 0.05
C ARG A 128 -5.67 11.02 0.00
N VAL A 129 -6.08 9.80 -0.33
CA VAL A 129 -7.49 9.39 -0.26
C VAL A 129 -8.03 9.54 1.17
N ASP A 130 -7.31 9.05 2.17
CA ASP A 130 -7.69 9.17 3.58
C ASP A 130 -7.85 10.64 4.01
N ALA A 131 -6.94 11.52 3.59
CA ALA A 131 -7.00 12.95 3.86
C ALA A 131 -8.19 13.63 3.17
N GLU A 132 -8.50 13.25 1.93
CA GLU A 132 -9.66 13.75 1.19
C GLU A 132 -10.97 13.32 1.84
N LEU A 133 -11.10 12.05 2.27
CA LEU A 133 -12.26 11.56 3.02
C LEU A 133 -12.42 12.31 4.34
N THR A 134 -11.33 12.56 5.06
CA THR A 134 -11.33 13.36 6.30
C THR A 134 -11.78 14.80 6.06
N ALA A 135 -11.48 15.36 4.89
CA ALA A 135 -11.93 16.69 4.46
C ALA A 135 -13.33 16.68 3.80
N GLY A 136 -14.03 15.55 3.76
CA GLY A 136 -15.35 15.41 3.15
C GLY A 136 -15.36 15.55 1.63
N ARG A 137 -14.26 15.26 0.95
CA ARG A 137 -14.14 15.32 -0.52
C ARG A 137 -13.52 14.05 -1.08
N ARG A 138 -13.64 13.87 -2.39
CA ARG A 138 -13.01 12.79 -3.15
C ARG A 138 -12.61 13.31 -4.52
N THR A 139 -11.40 12.99 -4.95
CA THR A 139 -10.94 13.29 -6.30
C THR A 139 -10.50 12.00 -7.02
N PRO A 140 -10.51 11.95 -8.35
CA PRO A 140 -10.10 10.76 -9.08
C PRO A 140 -8.66 10.34 -8.75
N MET A 141 -8.44 9.03 -8.71
CA MET A 141 -7.13 8.41 -8.67
C MET A 141 -6.65 8.18 -10.11
N ASP A 142 -5.33 8.17 -10.30
CA ASP A 142 -4.73 7.79 -11.58
C ASP A 142 -4.96 6.28 -11.83
N PRO A 143 -5.58 5.87 -12.95
CA PRO A 143 -5.89 4.46 -13.18
C PRO A 143 -4.65 3.56 -13.30
N GLY A 144 -3.56 4.06 -13.89
CA GLY A 144 -2.33 3.30 -14.05
C GLY A 144 -1.64 3.08 -12.70
N LEU A 145 -1.53 4.13 -11.87
CA LEU A 145 -0.98 4.01 -10.53
C LEU A 145 -1.85 3.10 -9.66
N SER A 146 -3.18 3.21 -9.75
CA SER A 146 -4.09 2.34 -8.99
C SER A 146 -3.99 0.87 -9.41
N ALA A 147 -3.83 0.58 -10.71
CA ALA A 147 -3.61 -0.80 -11.17
C ALA A 147 -2.28 -1.37 -10.64
N ASP A 148 -1.22 -0.56 -10.63
CA ASP A 148 0.04 -0.94 -10.00
C ASP A 148 -0.09 -1.09 -8.47
N GLY A 149 -0.95 -0.28 -7.82
CA GLY A 149 -1.28 -0.41 -6.39
C GLY A 149 -2.00 -1.73 -6.06
N VAL A 150 -2.92 -2.18 -6.92
CA VAL A 150 -3.53 -3.52 -6.82
C VAL A 150 -2.47 -4.61 -6.92
N ASP A 151 -1.52 -4.49 -7.86
CA ASP A 151 -0.44 -5.44 -8.02
C ASP A 151 0.48 -5.47 -6.79
N GLU A 152 0.86 -4.31 -6.24
CA GLU A 152 1.64 -4.20 -5.02
C GLU A 152 0.92 -4.81 -3.82
N ALA A 153 -0.36 -4.48 -3.61
CA ALA A 153 -1.16 -5.01 -2.52
C ALA A 153 -1.21 -6.55 -2.55
N LEU A 154 -1.46 -7.13 -3.74
CA LEU A 154 -1.59 -8.57 -3.90
C LEU A 154 -0.26 -9.33 -3.80
N ARG A 155 0.85 -8.76 -4.28
CA ARG A 155 2.14 -9.48 -4.37
C ARG A 155 3.08 -9.19 -3.23
N VAL A 156 3.01 -7.97 -2.69
CA VAL A 156 3.96 -7.49 -1.67
C VAL A 156 3.30 -7.47 -0.30
N MET A 157 2.11 -6.86 -0.20
CA MET A 157 1.50 -6.61 1.12
C MET A 157 0.78 -7.84 1.65
N TYR A 158 -0.05 -8.49 0.84
CA TYR A 158 -0.76 -9.73 1.22
C TYR A 158 0.01 -10.99 0.84
N GLY A 159 0.59 -11.03 -0.36
CA GLY A 159 1.22 -12.23 -0.92
C GLY A 159 2.71 -12.38 -0.65
N GLY A 160 3.35 -11.43 0.02
CA GLY A 160 4.77 -11.47 0.37
C GLY A 160 5.05 -12.43 1.52
N ALA A 161 5.53 -13.66 1.23
CA ALA A 161 5.88 -14.59 2.29
C ALA A 161 7.36 -14.47 2.68
N PRO A 162 7.67 -14.41 3.98
CA PRO A 162 9.04 -14.48 4.44
C PRO A 162 9.64 -15.88 4.15
N PRO A 163 10.99 -15.98 3.98
CA PRO A 163 11.65 -17.22 3.55
C PRO A 163 11.57 -18.35 4.59
N TRP A 164 11.19 -18.06 5.84
CA TRP A 164 11.03 -19.06 6.89
C TRP A 164 9.62 -19.69 6.92
N GLY A 165 8.71 -19.28 6.05
CA GLY A 165 7.36 -19.82 5.95
C GLY A 165 7.09 -20.50 4.62
N SER A 166 5.93 -21.15 4.54
CA SER A 166 5.48 -21.88 3.36
C SER A 166 4.03 -21.59 3.05
N PHE A 167 3.73 -21.37 1.77
CA PHE A 167 2.37 -21.25 1.26
C PHE A 167 1.85 -22.61 0.75
N THR A 168 0.69 -23.03 1.22
CA THR A 168 0.02 -24.25 0.75
C THR A 168 -1.34 -23.89 0.13
N PRO A 169 -1.56 -24.14 -1.18
CA PRO A 169 -2.85 -23.90 -1.81
C PRO A 169 -3.96 -24.74 -1.19
N THR A 170 -5.17 -24.17 -1.05
CA THR A 170 -6.35 -24.92 -0.54
C THR A 170 -7.00 -25.83 -1.57
N GLY A 171 -6.68 -25.71 -2.87
CA GLY A 171 -7.30 -26.49 -3.95
C GLY A 171 -8.74 -26.09 -4.31
N ALA A 172 -9.29 -25.06 -3.70
CA ALA A 172 -10.68 -24.63 -3.91
C ALA A 172 -10.95 -23.89 -5.24
N GLY A 173 -9.95 -23.75 -6.10
CA GLY A 173 -10.02 -22.97 -7.34
C GLY A 173 -9.27 -21.63 -7.23
N THR A 174 -9.37 -20.82 -8.28
CA THR A 174 -8.73 -19.52 -8.36
C THR A 174 -9.75 -18.40 -8.39
N LEU A 175 -9.35 -17.21 -7.95
CA LEU A 175 -10.11 -15.97 -8.06
C LEU A 175 -9.40 -15.05 -9.05
N ARG A 176 -10.17 -14.35 -9.88
CA ARG A 176 -9.66 -13.27 -10.76
C ARG A 176 -10.11 -11.93 -10.23
N LEU A 177 -9.19 -11.00 -10.03
CA LEU A 177 -9.48 -9.57 -9.99
C LEU A 177 -9.36 -9.01 -11.41
N ARG A 178 -10.28 -8.11 -11.79
CA ARG A 178 -10.25 -7.45 -13.09
C ARG A 178 -10.58 -5.97 -12.98
N ALA A 179 -9.65 -5.13 -13.41
CA ALA A 179 -9.85 -3.70 -13.55
C ALA A 179 -10.62 -3.41 -14.85
N SER A 180 -11.81 -2.82 -14.73
CA SER A 180 -12.72 -2.60 -15.85
C SER A 180 -12.31 -1.43 -16.73
N ASP A 181 -11.52 -0.51 -16.24
CA ASP A 181 -11.06 0.71 -16.91
C ASP A 181 -9.69 0.55 -17.56
N THR A 182 -8.76 -0.18 -16.94
CA THR A 182 -7.42 -0.42 -17.49
C THR A 182 -7.30 -1.75 -18.25
N GLY A 183 -8.18 -2.71 -17.95
CA GLY A 183 -8.14 -4.06 -18.51
C GLY A 183 -7.16 -5.01 -17.83
N ASP A 184 -6.46 -4.57 -16.80
CA ASP A 184 -5.54 -5.41 -16.04
C ASP A 184 -6.29 -6.52 -15.29
N THR A 185 -5.62 -7.70 -15.16
CA THR A 185 -6.17 -8.85 -14.47
C THR A 185 -5.13 -9.52 -13.58
N TRP A 186 -5.57 -10.01 -12.44
CA TRP A 186 -4.75 -10.76 -11.49
C TRP A 186 -5.43 -12.08 -11.16
N LEU A 187 -4.74 -13.19 -11.44
CA LEU A 187 -5.21 -14.52 -11.07
C LEU A 187 -4.61 -14.91 -9.72
N ILE A 188 -5.46 -15.22 -8.75
CA ILE A 188 -5.12 -15.42 -7.34
C ILE A 188 -5.47 -16.82 -6.91
N THR A 189 -4.53 -17.48 -6.25
CA THR A 189 -4.73 -18.74 -5.53
C THR A 189 -4.86 -18.44 -4.04
N THR A 190 -5.91 -18.95 -3.40
CA THR A 190 -6.07 -18.88 -1.95
C THR A 190 -5.40 -20.08 -1.28
N GLY A 191 -4.82 -19.87 -0.11
CA GLY A 191 -4.07 -20.89 0.59
C GLY A 191 -3.92 -20.58 2.08
N ARG A 192 -2.93 -21.21 2.68
CA ARG A 192 -2.48 -20.91 4.03
C ARG A 192 -0.99 -20.68 4.06
N PHE A 193 -0.58 -19.68 4.79
CA PHE A 193 0.79 -19.48 5.22
C PHE A 193 1.03 -20.21 6.52
N THR A 194 2.09 -21.00 6.61
CA THR A 194 2.52 -21.67 7.84
C THR A 194 4.02 -21.47 8.03
N GLY A 195 4.43 -21.19 9.26
CA GLY A 195 5.86 -21.00 9.57
C GLY A 195 6.08 -20.59 11.02
N THR A 196 7.34 -20.50 11.42
CA THR A 196 7.72 -19.96 12.72
C THR A 196 8.78 -18.88 12.50
N ASP A 197 8.53 -17.70 12.99
CA ASP A 197 9.45 -16.58 12.90
C ASP A 197 10.72 -16.89 13.71
N PRO A 198 11.91 -16.91 13.10
CA PRO A 198 13.15 -17.19 13.79
C PRO A 198 13.59 -16.05 14.73
N GLY A 199 13.01 -14.84 14.60
CA GLY A 199 13.35 -13.68 15.41
C GLY A 199 12.74 -13.73 16.80
N ASP A 200 11.46 -14.12 16.90
CA ASP A 200 10.72 -14.12 18.18
C ASP A 200 10.10 -15.48 18.55
N GLY A 201 10.16 -16.47 17.64
CA GLY A 201 9.58 -17.80 17.83
C GLY A 201 8.07 -17.88 17.66
N THR A 202 7.41 -16.83 17.15
CA THR A 202 5.97 -16.82 16.89
C THR A 202 5.64 -17.78 15.76
N SER A 203 4.66 -18.67 15.98
CA SER A 203 4.16 -19.60 14.95
C SER A 203 2.92 -19.05 14.28
N TYR A 204 2.87 -19.15 12.96
CA TYR A 204 1.80 -18.68 12.09
C TYR A 204 1.12 -19.85 11.39
N ASP A 205 -0.20 -19.79 11.29
CA ASP A 205 -1.05 -20.67 10.48
C ASP A 205 -2.28 -19.87 10.05
N GLU A 206 -2.13 -19.09 8.96
CA GLU A 206 -3.06 -18.03 8.57
C GLU A 206 -3.57 -18.20 7.13
N PRO A 207 -4.80 -17.74 6.81
CA PRO A 207 -5.24 -17.57 5.44
C PRO A 207 -4.26 -16.67 4.67
N ASP A 208 -3.96 -17.06 3.44
CA ASP A 208 -2.99 -16.34 2.62
C ASP A 208 -3.35 -16.43 1.12
N VAL A 209 -2.75 -15.57 0.32
CA VAL A 209 -2.99 -15.49 -1.13
C VAL A 209 -1.69 -15.45 -1.91
N ARG A 210 -1.73 -15.92 -3.15
CA ARG A 210 -0.65 -15.77 -4.12
C ARG A 210 -1.21 -15.33 -5.46
N ALA A 211 -0.75 -14.20 -5.96
CA ALA A 211 -1.01 -13.76 -7.31
C ALA A 211 -0.05 -14.46 -8.28
N ALA A 212 -0.59 -15.04 -9.35
CA ALA A 212 0.22 -15.60 -10.43
C ALA A 212 1.04 -14.51 -11.11
N ALA A 213 2.22 -14.85 -11.65
CA ALA A 213 3.07 -13.88 -12.35
C ALA A 213 2.34 -13.21 -13.52
N THR A 214 1.50 -13.98 -14.22
CA THR A 214 0.60 -13.50 -15.28
C THR A 214 -0.73 -14.23 -15.19
N ASP A 215 -1.83 -13.59 -15.64
CA ASP A 215 -3.10 -14.28 -15.82
C ASP A 215 -3.11 -15.00 -17.19
N PRO A 216 -3.16 -16.33 -17.22
CA PRO A 216 -3.19 -17.07 -18.48
C PRO A 216 -4.55 -17.04 -19.19
N GLY A 217 -5.54 -16.33 -18.64
CA GLY A 217 -6.90 -16.24 -19.18
C GLY A 217 -7.76 -17.51 -19.01
N HIS A 218 -7.32 -18.48 -18.21
CA HIS A 218 -8.13 -19.68 -17.92
C HIS A 218 -9.35 -19.31 -17.06
N PRO A 219 -10.45 -20.06 -17.12
CA PRO A 219 -11.59 -19.83 -16.25
C PRO A 219 -11.18 -19.81 -14.78
N ALA A 220 -11.58 -18.75 -14.07
CA ALA A 220 -11.46 -18.67 -12.61
C ALA A 220 -12.77 -19.14 -11.97
N ALA A 221 -12.70 -19.69 -10.76
CA ALA A 221 -13.87 -20.15 -10.03
C ALA A 221 -14.72 -18.97 -9.51
N ALA A 222 -14.06 -17.82 -9.23
CA ALA A 222 -14.71 -16.60 -8.82
C ALA A 222 -14.06 -15.38 -9.46
N GLU A 223 -14.78 -14.27 -9.53
CA GLU A 223 -14.29 -13.00 -10.09
C GLU A 223 -14.71 -11.82 -9.20
N VAL A 224 -13.81 -10.84 -9.10
CA VAL A 224 -14.06 -9.52 -8.51
C VAL A 224 -13.74 -8.47 -9.55
N VAL A 225 -14.69 -7.57 -9.82
CA VAL A 225 -14.58 -6.54 -10.87
C VAL A 225 -14.85 -5.17 -10.27
N GLY A 226 -13.99 -4.22 -10.59
CA GLY A 226 -14.12 -2.80 -10.25
C GLY A 226 -13.27 -1.96 -11.19
N THR A 227 -13.26 -0.64 -11.04
CA THR A 227 -12.18 0.17 -11.62
C THR A 227 -10.88 -0.13 -10.87
N ALA A 228 -9.72 0.19 -11.45
CA ALA A 228 -8.43 0.03 -10.76
C ALA A 228 -8.44 0.76 -9.41
N ALA A 229 -8.98 1.98 -9.37
CA ALA A 229 -9.12 2.77 -8.15
C ALA A 229 -10.04 2.12 -7.10
N ASP A 230 -11.17 1.53 -7.53
CA ASP A 230 -12.07 0.83 -6.60
C ASP A 230 -11.43 -0.44 -6.03
N LEU A 231 -10.72 -1.20 -6.87
CA LEU A 231 -10.02 -2.41 -6.43
C LEU A 231 -8.88 -2.10 -5.46
N ASP A 232 -8.08 -1.06 -5.75
CA ASP A 232 -6.99 -0.61 -4.89
C ASP A 232 -7.53 -0.18 -3.52
N CYS A 233 -8.52 0.71 -3.50
CA CYS A 233 -9.16 1.15 -2.27
C CYS A 233 -9.85 0.01 -1.51
N TRP A 234 -10.43 -0.96 -2.19
CA TRP A 234 -11.05 -2.12 -1.57
C TRP A 234 -10.01 -3.02 -0.88
N LEU A 235 -8.87 -3.27 -1.51
CA LEU A 235 -7.77 -4.03 -0.91
C LEU A 235 -7.18 -3.31 0.32
N TRP A 236 -7.17 -1.97 0.30
CA TRP A 236 -6.75 -1.15 1.44
C TRP A 236 -7.87 -0.89 2.46
N HIS A 237 -9.04 -1.54 2.33
CA HIS A 237 -10.19 -1.39 3.22
C HIS A 237 -10.73 0.05 3.35
N ARG A 238 -10.75 0.82 2.23
CA ARG A 238 -11.32 2.17 2.21
C ARG A 238 -12.81 2.12 1.90
N PRO A 239 -13.72 2.35 2.91
CA PRO A 239 -15.14 2.00 2.83
C PRO A 239 -15.96 2.89 1.89
N GLU A 240 -15.48 4.10 1.59
CA GLU A 240 -16.22 5.12 0.84
C GLU A 240 -16.11 4.94 -0.69
N TYR A 241 -15.44 3.87 -1.16
CA TYR A 241 -15.30 3.61 -2.58
C TYR A 241 -16.39 2.69 -3.11
N THR A 242 -16.70 2.86 -4.40
CA THR A 242 -17.75 2.11 -5.10
C THR A 242 -17.58 0.61 -4.85
N PRO A 243 -18.65 -0.11 -4.49
CA PRO A 243 -18.55 -1.51 -4.22
C PRO A 243 -18.10 -2.26 -5.47
N VAL A 244 -17.09 -3.11 -5.29
CA VAL A 244 -16.66 -4.04 -6.33
C VAL A 244 -17.77 -5.08 -6.57
N THR A 245 -17.90 -5.56 -7.79
CA THR A 245 -18.84 -6.62 -8.13
C THR A 245 -18.17 -7.98 -7.97
N THR A 246 -18.81 -8.88 -7.23
CA THR A 246 -18.33 -10.25 -7.02
C THR A 246 -19.25 -11.27 -7.69
N SER A 247 -18.67 -12.33 -8.24
CA SER A 247 -19.41 -13.44 -8.87
C SER A 247 -18.66 -14.76 -8.77
N GLY A 248 -19.36 -15.88 -9.02
CA GLY A 248 -18.77 -17.21 -9.01
C GLY A 248 -18.88 -17.91 -7.66
N ASP A 249 -17.90 -18.74 -7.33
CA ASP A 249 -17.91 -19.62 -6.17
C ASP A 249 -17.79 -18.81 -4.84
N PRO A 250 -18.81 -18.86 -3.96
CA PRO A 250 -18.81 -18.11 -2.71
C PRO A 250 -17.73 -18.61 -1.72
N GLU A 251 -17.30 -19.87 -1.80
CA GLU A 251 -16.25 -20.39 -0.92
C GLU A 251 -14.89 -19.78 -1.29
N VAL A 252 -14.59 -19.66 -2.59
CA VAL A 252 -13.35 -19.00 -3.07
C VAL A 252 -13.34 -17.53 -2.67
N LEU A 253 -14.47 -16.84 -2.81
CA LEU A 253 -14.63 -15.44 -2.38
C LEU A 253 -14.41 -15.29 -0.88
N ALA A 254 -15.03 -16.15 -0.06
CA ALA A 254 -14.89 -16.10 1.40
C ALA A 254 -13.43 -16.36 1.85
N ARG A 255 -12.73 -17.29 1.21
CA ARG A 255 -11.32 -17.57 1.50
C ARG A 255 -10.42 -16.37 1.17
N PHE A 256 -10.65 -15.73 0.02
CA PHE A 256 -9.94 -14.52 -0.33
C PHE A 256 -10.20 -13.40 0.66
N GLN A 257 -11.47 -13.15 1.02
CA GLN A 257 -11.83 -12.15 2.02
C GLN A 257 -11.19 -12.42 3.38
N ALA A 258 -11.11 -13.69 3.80
CA ALA A 258 -10.42 -14.06 5.04
C ALA A 258 -8.92 -13.75 5.00
N ALA A 259 -8.28 -13.92 3.85
CA ALA A 259 -6.84 -13.62 3.70
C ALA A 259 -6.52 -12.12 3.72
N ILE A 260 -7.42 -11.29 3.19
CA ILE A 260 -7.23 -9.83 3.19
C ILE A 260 -7.85 -9.15 4.44
N ALA A 261 -8.58 -9.87 5.29
CA ALA A 261 -9.28 -9.31 6.45
C ALA A 261 -8.39 -8.56 7.46
N PRO A 262 -7.12 -8.95 7.70
CA PRO A 262 -6.24 -8.18 8.59
C PRO A 262 -6.01 -6.74 8.12
N GLY A 263 -6.17 -6.46 6.83
CA GLY A 263 -5.85 -5.17 6.23
C GLY A 263 -4.35 -4.96 6.04
N ILE A 264 -4.01 -3.84 5.43
CA ILE A 264 -2.64 -3.35 5.26
C ILE A 264 -2.46 -2.18 6.23
N ASN A 265 -1.52 -2.31 7.16
CA ASN A 265 -1.21 -1.32 8.20
C ASN A 265 0.19 -0.76 8.01
#